data_31eb95832c869e0beb99119c784cb0d0
#
_entry.id   31eb95832c869e0beb99119c784cb0d0
#
_cell.length_a   1.000
_cell.length_b   1.000
_cell.length_c   1.000
_cell.angle_alpha   90.00
_cell.angle_beta   90.00
_cell.angle_gamma   90.00
#
_symmetry.space_group_name_H-M   'P 1'
#
loop_
_entity.id
_entity.type
_entity.pdbx_description
1 polymer ?
#
loop_
_entity_poly.entity_id
_entity_poly.type
_entity_poly.pdbx_seq_one_letter_code
_entity_poly.pdbx_strand_id
1 'polypeptide(L)'
;MNTEASCRNVFRMFQDVAERVGHGPLLTTAPFNRASSGASNRATSGASNRASSEPSTTLSYADAMAQSARLARALTALGVRPGDRVAAQVDKSPQALLLYLAVLRQGAIHLPLNTAYTATEIAYFLSDAAPVLYVASCACMAANEEALNRHPGIQRLTLEADGSGSLMTLASEQAERHRVQPRRGDDVALILYTSGTTGSPKGAMLTHANLASNARALTRLWEFGSSDVLIHALPLFHAHGLVIATHCVLLSGSRMHLLPRFDADTVVHLLPEATVMMGVPTYYSRLLEHPDLSAAATSGMRLFVSGSAPLSEATARRFHALTGHTILERYGMTEATIISSNPVVGERRLGSVGLPIEGVSLRITDDHDTPLASGNVGHLQIKGPAVMKGYWRQPQKTRQEFTPDGWFRTGDNGRIDEDGYLTIVGRSKDVIISGGYNVYPGEVEALLDAMEEVSESAVIGLPHADFGEAVTAVVVAAAGATLDEDAIRRRLRDVLAAYKVPKRVLVADDLPRNTMGKVIKAELRDNHRTLYLGRSAEGAS
;
A
#
# COMPACT_ATOMS: atom_id res chain seq x y z
N MET A 1 -33.04 4.14 -26.99
CA MET A 1 -32.51 4.21 -25.63
C MET A 1 -31.03 3.88 -25.72
N ASN A 2 -30.17 4.87 -25.46
CA ASN A 2 -28.72 4.81 -25.67
C ASN A 2 -28.06 3.78 -24.77
N THR A 3 -27.67 2.64 -25.34
CA THR A 3 -26.89 1.57 -24.64
C THR A 3 -25.48 2.00 -24.26
N GLU A 4 -24.97 3.13 -24.75
CA GLU A 4 -23.64 3.67 -24.39
C GLU A 4 -23.59 4.38 -23.04
N ALA A 5 -24.69 4.94 -22.56
CA ALA A 5 -24.75 5.60 -21.25
C ALA A 5 -24.67 4.66 -20.05
N SER A 6 -24.77 3.33 -20.23
CA SER A 6 -24.79 2.34 -19.14
C SER A 6 -23.46 1.61 -18.91
N CYS A 7 -22.46 1.75 -19.79
CA CYS A 7 -21.16 1.09 -19.63
C CYS A 7 -20.28 1.89 -18.63
N ARG A 8 -20.18 1.39 -17.41
CA ARG A 8 -19.36 1.98 -16.33
C ARG A 8 -18.06 1.22 -16.08
N ASN A 9 -17.54 0.51 -17.09
CA ASN A 9 -16.23 -0.11 -17.00
C ASN A 9 -15.16 0.97 -16.81
N VAL A 10 -14.38 0.91 -15.72
CA VAL A 10 -13.36 1.91 -15.38
C VAL A 10 -12.30 2.06 -16.48
N PHE A 11 -12.02 1.00 -17.24
CA PHE A 11 -11.09 1.05 -18.38
C PHE A 11 -11.50 2.09 -19.44
N ARG A 12 -12.81 2.36 -19.62
CA ARG A 12 -13.28 3.39 -20.55
C ARG A 12 -12.69 4.76 -20.24
N MET A 13 -12.61 5.12 -18.96
CA MET A 13 -12.04 6.41 -18.56
C MET A 13 -10.58 6.54 -19.01
N PHE A 14 -9.81 5.47 -18.90
CA PHE A 14 -8.41 5.43 -19.33
C PHE A 14 -8.30 5.43 -20.86
N GLN A 15 -9.19 4.73 -21.55
CA GLN A 15 -9.25 4.75 -23.01
C GLN A 15 -9.56 6.14 -23.55
N ASP A 16 -10.54 6.85 -22.99
CA ASP A 16 -10.91 8.22 -23.40
C ASP A 16 -9.74 9.19 -23.25
N VAL A 17 -8.90 9.01 -22.21
CA VAL A 17 -7.66 9.79 -22.04
C VAL A 17 -6.61 9.37 -23.07
N ALA A 18 -6.40 8.08 -23.25
CA ALA A 18 -5.41 7.56 -24.21
C ALA A 18 -5.71 8.01 -25.64
N GLU A 19 -6.98 8.09 -26.05
CA GLU A 19 -7.40 8.58 -27.35
C GLU A 19 -7.05 10.07 -27.56
N ARG A 20 -7.06 10.88 -26.48
CA ARG A 20 -6.66 12.30 -26.55
C ARG A 20 -5.13 12.48 -26.56
N VAL A 21 -4.41 11.65 -25.76
CA VAL A 21 -2.94 11.75 -25.62
C VAL A 21 -2.22 11.09 -26.80
N GLY A 22 -2.81 10.03 -27.38
CA GLY A 22 -2.28 9.33 -28.55
C GLY A 22 -0.92 8.70 -28.30
N HIS A 23 0.09 9.11 -29.07
CA HIS A 23 1.46 8.58 -28.99
C HIS A 23 2.31 9.25 -27.90
N GLY A 24 1.72 10.10 -27.03
CA GLY A 24 2.43 10.61 -25.85
C GLY A 24 2.89 9.48 -24.94
N PRO A 25 4.01 9.66 -24.23
CA PRO A 25 4.59 8.61 -23.38
C PRO A 25 3.68 8.34 -22.15
N LEU A 26 3.40 7.07 -21.88
CA LEU A 26 2.73 6.62 -20.66
C LEU A 26 3.75 6.26 -19.59
N LEU A 27 4.72 5.44 -19.96
CA LEU A 27 5.76 5.03 -19.04
C LEU A 27 7.11 4.87 -19.74
N THR A 28 8.16 5.05 -18.94
CA THR A 28 9.54 4.71 -19.29
C THR A 28 10.10 3.82 -18.18
N THR A 29 10.72 2.71 -18.54
CA THR A 29 11.47 1.88 -17.59
C THR A 29 12.83 2.53 -17.34
N ALA A 30 13.20 2.71 -16.07
CA ALA A 30 14.55 3.17 -15.76
C ALA A 30 15.56 2.02 -15.92
N PRO A 31 16.79 2.29 -16.39
CA PRO A 31 17.86 1.30 -16.37
C PRO A 31 18.16 0.93 -14.93
N PHE A 32 17.98 -0.35 -14.59
CA PHE A 32 18.17 -0.86 -13.24
C PHE A 32 19.54 -1.53 -13.10
N ASN A 33 20.35 -1.07 -12.17
CA ASN A 33 21.65 -1.66 -11.91
C ASN A 33 21.49 -2.91 -11.01
N ARG A 34 21.62 -4.12 -11.58
CA ARG A 34 21.50 -5.40 -10.85
C ARG A 34 22.56 -5.60 -9.75
N ALA A 35 23.62 -4.77 -9.71
CA ALA A 35 24.76 -4.97 -8.80
C ALA A 35 24.48 -4.62 -7.33
N SER A 36 23.38 -3.92 -7.00
CA SER A 36 23.05 -3.51 -5.62
C SER A 36 22.19 -4.50 -4.82
N SER A 37 21.91 -5.70 -5.32
CA SER A 37 21.00 -6.68 -4.68
C SER A 37 21.70 -7.85 -3.99
N GLY A 38 22.91 -7.66 -3.44
CA GLY A 38 23.66 -8.70 -2.72
C GLY A 38 24.02 -8.24 -1.31
N ALA A 39 23.59 -9.00 -0.32
CA ALA A 39 23.92 -8.89 1.09
C ALA A 39 25.37 -8.47 1.37
N SER A 40 25.54 -7.73 2.47
CA SER A 40 26.81 -7.42 3.10
C SER A 40 27.82 -8.58 3.01
N ASN A 41 28.96 -8.40 2.29
CA ASN A 41 30.25 -8.89 2.77
C ASN A 41 31.42 -8.37 1.91
N ARG A 42 32.33 -7.72 2.62
CA ARG A 42 33.78 -7.54 2.42
C ARG A 42 34.31 -7.19 1.02
N ALA A 43 34.90 -6.01 1.01
CA ALA A 43 35.78 -5.51 0.00
C ALA A 43 36.89 -6.52 -0.37
N THR A 44 37.03 -6.81 -1.66
CA THR A 44 38.29 -7.13 -2.30
C THR A 44 38.36 -6.36 -3.61
N SER A 45 39.49 -5.71 -3.78
CA SER A 45 39.89 -4.79 -4.82
C SER A 45 39.86 -5.37 -6.22
N GLY A 46 39.41 -4.56 -7.19
CA GLY A 46 39.91 -4.57 -8.54
C GLY A 46 39.23 -5.49 -9.56
N ALA A 47 38.05 -5.09 -10.02
CA ALA A 47 37.59 -5.43 -11.37
C ALA A 47 36.59 -4.34 -11.82
N SER A 48 36.82 -3.71 -12.95
CA SER A 48 35.89 -2.77 -13.57
C SER A 48 34.63 -3.54 -14.03
N ASN A 49 33.61 -3.59 -13.17
CA ASN A 49 32.31 -4.12 -13.51
C ASN A 49 31.61 -3.11 -14.43
N ARG A 50 31.68 -3.32 -15.75
CA ARG A 50 30.71 -2.78 -16.69
C ARG A 50 29.36 -3.41 -16.34
N ALA A 51 28.56 -2.70 -15.52
CA ALA A 51 27.17 -3.02 -15.29
C ALA A 51 26.44 -2.97 -16.65
N SER A 52 25.90 -4.08 -17.10
CA SER A 52 24.98 -4.14 -18.24
C SER A 52 23.69 -3.44 -17.83
N SER A 53 23.55 -2.16 -18.18
CA SER A 53 22.29 -1.44 -18.07
C SER A 53 21.35 -1.99 -19.13
N GLU A 54 20.24 -2.60 -18.72
CA GLU A 54 19.16 -2.90 -19.66
C GLU A 54 18.69 -1.58 -20.30
N PRO A 55 18.44 -1.56 -21.63
CA PRO A 55 18.01 -0.34 -22.29
C PRO A 55 16.65 0.12 -21.74
N SER A 56 16.48 1.42 -21.53
CA SER A 56 15.20 2.00 -21.16
C SER A 56 14.17 1.77 -22.27
N THR A 57 13.00 1.26 -21.91
CA THR A 57 11.88 1.07 -22.84
C THR A 57 10.82 2.13 -22.55
N THR A 58 10.38 2.82 -23.59
CA THR A 58 9.25 3.76 -23.51
C THR A 58 8.02 3.14 -24.15
N LEU A 59 6.89 3.19 -23.45
CA LEU A 59 5.58 2.77 -23.93
C LEU A 59 4.65 3.99 -24.01
N SER A 60 4.07 4.23 -25.18
CA SER A 60 3.08 5.29 -25.36
C SER A 60 1.68 4.86 -24.88
N TYR A 61 0.76 5.83 -24.73
CA TYR A 61 -0.64 5.54 -24.47
C TYR A 61 -1.27 4.70 -25.59
N ALA A 62 -0.97 5.01 -26.86
CA ALA A 62 -1.46 4.25 -28.00
C ALA A 62 -0.96 2.79 -27.98
N ASP A 63 0.34 2.59 -27.70
CA ASP A 63 0.90 1.23 -27.58
C ASP A 63 0.27 0.46 -26.42
N ALA A 64 0.05 1.12 -25.27
CA ALA A 64 -0.61 0.50 -24.13
C ALA A 64 -2.04 0.07 -24.47
N MET A 65 -2.78 0.89 -25.21
CA MET A 65 -4.13 0.52 -25.67
C MET A 65 -4.09 -0.63 -26.68
N ALA A 66 -3.17 -0.63 -27.64
CA ALA A 66 -3.02 -1.72 -28.62
C ALA A 66 -2.61 -3.03 -27.95
N GLN A 67 -1.59 -3.01 -27.09
CA GLN A 67 -1.11 -4.20 -26.38
C GLN A 67 -2.14 -4.75 -25.38
N SER A 68 -2.84 -3.88 -24.65
CA SER A 68 -3.93 -4.32 -23.78
C SER A 68 -5.09 -4.95 -24.56
N ALA A 69 -5.32 -4.54 -25.83
CA ALA A 69 -6.30 -5.17 -26.69
C ALA A 69 -5.86 -6.57 -27.15
N ARG A 70 -4.60 -6.74 -27.53
CA ARG A 70 -4.02 -8.07 -27.86
C ARG A 70 -4.16 -9.02 -26.67
N LEU A 71 -3.76 -8.58 -25.47
CA LEU A 71 -3.89 -9.36 -24.24
C LEU A 71 -5.36 -9.69 -23.94
N ALA A 72 -6.29 -8.74 -24.05
CA ALA A 72 -7.71 -9.00 -23.81
C ALA A 72 -8.29 -10.01 -24.80
N ARG A 73 -7.83 -10.01 -26.07
CA ARG A 73 -8.20 -11.06 -27.05
C ARG A 73 -7.62 -12.41 -26.67
N ALA A 74 -6.36 -12.47 -26.22
CA ALA A 74 -5.76 -13.70 -25.71
C ALA A 74 -6.58 -14.26 -24.53
N LEU A 75 -6.97 -13.41 -23.57
CA LEU A 75 -7.86 -13.79 -22.47
C LEU A 75 -9.20 -14.34 -22.98
N THR A 76 -9.79 -13.71 -24.01
CA THR A 76 -11.03 -14.19 -24.65
C THR A 76 -10.84 -15.55 -25.32
N ALA A 77 -9.73 -15.74 -26.05
CA ALA A 77 -9.40 -17.02 -26.71
C ALA A 77 -9.21 -18.16 -25.70
N LEU A 78 -8.73 -17.86 -24.51
CA LEU A 78 -8.63 -18.78 -23.36
C LEU A 78 -9.99 -19.01 -22.65
N GLY A 79 -11.07 -18.41 -23.14
CA GLY A 79 -12.40 -18.55 -22.56
C GLY A 79 -12.65 -17.70 -21.30
N VAL A 80 -11.78 -16.75 -20.95
CA VAL A 80 -12.00 -15.81 -19.84
C VAL A 80 -13.20 -14.92 -20.17
N ARG A 81 -14.20 -14.92 -19.32
CA ARG A 81 -15.46 -14.18 -19.46
C ARG A 81 -15.50 -12.98 -18.50
N PRO A 82 -16.35 -11.97 -18.78
CA PRO A 82 -16.62 -10.92 -17.81
C PRO A 82 -17.05 -11.48 -16.45
N GLY A 83 -16.40 -11.03 -15.37
CA GLY A 83 -16.63 -11.51 -14.00
C GLY A 83 -15.77 -12.71 -13.58
N ASP A 84 -15.04 -13.35 -14.50
CA ASP A 84 -14.05 -14.36 -14.14
C ASP A 84 -12.84 -13.74 -13.45
N ARG A 85 -12.17 -14.50 -12.57
CA ARG A 85 -10.99 -14.06 -11.83
C ARG A 85 -9.74 -14.48 -12.60
N VAL A 86 -8.85 -13.51 -12.81
CA VAL A 86 -7.51 -13.69 -13.36
C VAL A 86 -6.51 -13.40 -12.26
N ALA A 87 -5.87 -14.42 -11.73
CA ALA A 87 -4.84 -14.28 -10.71
C ALA A 87 -3.48 -14.01 -11.37
N ALA A 88 -2.74 -13.02 -10.84
CA ALA A 88 -1.44 -12.61 -11.35
C ALA A 88 -0.41 -12.53 -10.22
N GLN A 89 0.53 -13.48 -10.20
CA GLN A 89 1.70 -13.50 -9.30
C GLN A 89 2.96 -13.23 -10.13
N VAL A 90 3.09 -11.99 -10.57
CA VAL A 90 4.10 -11.56 -11.54
C VAL A 90 4.92 -10.41 -10.98
N ASP A 91 6.16 -10.32 -11.41
CA ASP A 91 7.02 -9.19 -11.09
C ASP A 91 6.50 -7.91 -11.75
N LYS A 92 6.83 -6.79 -11.14
CA LYS A 92 6.46 -5.48 -11.65
C LYS A 92 7.17 -5.20 -12.96
N SER A 93 6.39 -5.06 -14.02
CA SER A 93 6.87 -4.77 -15.37
C SER A 93 5.80 -4.00 -16.17
N PRO A 94 6.13 -3.40 -17.32
CA PRO A 94 5.13 -2.84 -18.23
C PRO A 94 4.06 -3.87 -18.61
N GLN A 95 4.45 -5.13 -18.83
CA GLN A 95 3.55 -6.21 -19.22
C GLN A 95 2.60 -6.62 -18.09
N ALA A 96 3.04 -6.57 -16.83
CA ALA A 96 2.17 -6.76 -15.68
C ALA A 96 1.07 -5.67 -15.60
N LEU A 97 1.43 -4.41 -15.88
CA LEU A 97 0.45 -3.32 -15.98
C LEU A 97 -0.50 -3.52 -17.16
N LEU A 98 0.01 -3.95 -18.32
CA LEU A 98 -0.80 -4.23 -19.50
C LEU A 98 -1.76 -5.39 -19.27
N LEU A 99 -1.36 -6.43 -18.53
CA LEU A 99 -2.25 -7.51 -18.11
C LEU A 99 -3.40 -6.97 -17.24
N TYR A 100 -3.12 -6.12 -16.27
CA TYR A 100 -4.15 -5.46 -15.47
C TYR A 100 -5.16 -4.70 -16.36
N LEU A 101 -4.66 -3.89 -17.28
CA LEU A 101 -5.49 -3.14 -18.21
C LEU A 101 -6.34 -4.07 -19.11
N ALA A 102 -5.76 -5.18 -19.58
CA ALA A 102 -6.44 -6.17 -20.40
C ALA A 102 -7.57 -6.89 -19.62
N VAL A 103 -7.34 -7.23 -18.36
CA VAL A 103 -8.35 -7.83 -17.47
C VAL A 103 -9.53 -6.87 -17.26
N LEU A 104 -9.26 -5.59 -16.99
CA LEU A 104 -10.30 -4.56 -16.88
C LEU A 104 -11.06 -4.40 -18.21
N ARG A 105 -10.34 -4.37 -19.35
CA ARG A 105 -10.92 -4.25 -20.68
C ARG A 105 -11.85 -5.41 -21.02
N GLN A 106 -11.45 -6.66 -20.64
CA GLN A 106 -12.24 -7.88 -20.76
C GLN A 106 -13.43 -7.90 -19.78
N GLY A 107 -13.48 -6.99 -18.81
CA GLY A 107 -14.50 -6.99 -17.76
C GLY A 107 -14.37 -8.15 -16.79
N ALA A 108 -13.21 -8.80 -16.76
CA ALA A 108 -12.84 -9.80 -15.77
C ALA A 108 -12.35 -9.13 -14.47
N ILE A 109 -12.16 -9.92 -13.44
CA ILE A 109 -11.73 -9.48 -12.10
C ILE A 109 -10.24 -9.74 -11.98
N HIS A 110 -9.45 -8.70 -11.77
CA HIS A 110 -8.03 -8.84 -11.51
C HIS A 110 -7.77 -9.25 -10.06
N LEU A 111 -6.88 -10.22 -9.86
CA LEU A 111 -6.45 -10.71 -8.56
C LEU A 111 -4.92 -10.68 -8.49
N PRO A 112 -4.32 -9.53 -8.15
CA PRO A 112 -2.87 -9.45 -8.01
C PRO A 112 -2.42 -10.12 -6.72
N LEU A 113 -1.37 -10.94 -6.83
CA LEU A 113 -0.77 -11.69 -5.73
C LEU A 113 0.69 -11.29 -5.57
N ASN A 114 1.13 -11.15 -4.32
CA ASN A 114 2.53 -10.87 -4.02
C ASN A 114 3.41 -12.05 -4.47
N THR A 115 4.51 -11.77 -5.17
CA THR A 115 5.49 -12.78 -5.59
C THR A 115 6.18 -13.46 -4.41
N ALA A 116 6.19 -12.84 -3.23
CA ALA A 116 6.73 -13.40 -2.00
C ALA A 116 5.76 -14.34 -1.24
N TYR A 117 4.52 -14.49 -1.68
CA TYR A 117 3.59 -15.43 -1.03
C TYR A 117 4.08 -16.87 -1.13
N THR A 118 3.96 -17.60 -0.02
CA THR A 118 4.28 -19.02 0.09
C THR A 118 3.29 -19.89 -0.68
N ALA A 119 3.68 -21.11 -1.01
CA ALA A 119 2.80 -22.08 -1.65
C ALA A 119 1.50 -22.33 -0.85
N THR A 120 1.56 -22.29 0.48
CA THR A 120 0.39 -22.43 1.35
C THR A 120 -0.58 -21.27 1.20
N GLU A 121 -0.08 -20.03 1.14
CA GLU A 121 -0.92 -18.84 0.92
C GLU A 121 -1.53 -18.87 -0.47
N ILE A 122 -0.76 -19.24 -1.49
CA ILE A 122 -1.27 -19.38 -2.87
C ILE A 122 -2.34 -20.46 -2.95
N ALA A 123 -2.16 -21.60 -2.30
CA ALA A 123 -3.19 -22.65 -2.25
C ALA A 123 -4.51 -22.12 -1.66
N TYR A 124 -4.43 -21.30 -0.62
CA TYR A 124 -5.60 -20.64 -0.04
C TYR A 124 -6.28 -19.71 -1.06
N PHE A 125 -5.52 -18.80 -1.71
CA PHE A 125 -6.09 -17.85 -2.66
C PHE A 125 -6.70 -18.53 -3.89
N LEU A 126 -6.08 -19.59 -4.40
CA LEU A 126 -6.61 -20.37 -5.52
C LEU A 126 -7.93 -21.06 -5.15
N SER A 127 -8.04 -21.60 -3.94
CA SER A 127 -9.26 -22.22 -3.44
C SER A 127 -10.37 -21.20 -3.20
N ASP A 128 -10.06 -20.07 -2.56
CA ASP A 128 -11.05 -19.05 -2.18
C ASP A 128 -11.53 -18.27 -3.40
N ALA A 129 -10.63 -17.71 -4.21
CA ALA A 129 -11.00 -16.93 -5.39
C ALA A 129 -11.45 -17.78 -6.57
N ALA A 130 -11.01 -19.04 -6.67
CA ALA A 130 -11.26 -19.95 -7.80
C ALA A 130 -11.04 -19.23 -9.15
N PRO A 131 -9.81 -18.75 -9.47
CA PRO A 131 -9.54 -18.09 -10.73
C PRO A 131 -9.64 -19.07 -11.90
N VAL A 132 -10.01 -18.58 -13.08
CA VAL A 132 -10.01 -19.40 -14.31
C VAL A 132 -8.63 -19.41 -14.98
N LEU A 133 -7.81 -18.40 -14.68
CA LEU A 133 -6.46 -18.23 -15.20
C LEU A 133 -5.52 -17.79 -14.07
N TYR A 134 -4.35 -18.41 -13.99
CA TYR A 134 -3.24 -18.04 -13.15
C TYR A 134 -2.04 -17.67 -14.02
N VAL A 135 -1.55 -16.44 -13.88
CA VAL A 135 -0.37 -15.92 -14.57
C VAL A 135 0.73 -15.71 -13.56
N ALA A 136 1.90 -16.29 -13.78
CA ALA A 136 3.03 -16.16 -12.85
C ALA A 136 4.37 -16.26 -13.60
N SER A 137 5.48 -15.89 -12.94
CA SER A 137 6.81 -16.23 -13.44
C SER A 137 7.03 -17.75 -13.40
N CYS A 138 7.96 -18.28 -14.20
CA CYS A 138 8.31 -19.71 -14.17
C CYS A 138 8.72 -20.16 -12.77
N ALA A 139 9.43 -19.33 -12.02
CA ALA A 139 9.83 -19.60 -10.64
C ALA A 139 8.61 -19.74 -9.71
N CYS A 140 7.66 -18.78 -9.76
CA CYS A 140 6.42 -18.86 -8.99
C CYS A 140 5.53 -20.03 -9.44
N MET A 141 5.51 -20.35 -10.74
CA MET A 141 4.76 -21.48 -11.27
C MET A 141 5.27 -22.80 -10.69
N ALA A 142 6.58 -23.00 -10.68
CA ALA A 142 7.24 -24.19 -10.09
C ALA A 142 7.03 -24.27 -8.58
N ALA A 143 7.19 -23.15 -7.87
CA ALA A 143 7.00 -23.10 -6.41
C ALA A 143 5.55 -23.44 -5.98
N ASN A 144 4.57 -23.21 -6.85
CA ASN A 144 3.15 -23.43 -6.57
C ASN A 144 2.57 -24.66 -7.30
N GLU A 145 3.40 -25.52 -7.89
CA GLU A 145 2.96 -26.65 -8.71
C GLU A 145 1.97 -27.58 -7.98
N GLU A 146 2.25 -27.94 -6.73
CA GLU A 146 1.37 -28.78 -5.93
C GLU A 146 0.01 -28.12 -5.69
N ALA A 147 -0.02 -26.83 -5.34
CA ALA A 147 -1.26 -26.09 -5.17
C ALA A 147 -2.07 -26.02 -6.46
N LEU A 148 -1.41 -25.78 -7.59
CA LEU A 148 -2.03 -25.73 -8.92
C LEU A 148 -2.56 -27.09 -9.39
N ASN A 149 -1.89 -28.18 -9.04
CA ASN A 149 -2.33 -29.54 -9.41
C ASN A 149 -3.60 -29.96 -8.68
N ARG A 150 -3.90 -29.36 -7.51
CA ARG A 150 -5.19 -29.53 -6.83
C ARG A 150 -6.34 -28.79 -7.53
N HIS A 151 -6.03 -27.90 -8.49
CA HIS A 151 -7.00 -27.11 -9.23
C HIS A 151 -6.80 -27.26 -10.76
N PRO A 152 -7.03 -28.46 -11.34
CA PRO A 152 -6.72 -28.75 -12.74
C PRO A 152 -7.52 -27.91 -13.76
N GLY A 153 -8.62 -27.30 -13.33
CA GLY A 153 -9.42 -26.38 -14.15
C GLY A 153 -8.82 -24.98 -14.31
N ILE A 154 -7.77 -24.63 -13.56
CA ILE A 154 -7.11 -23.33 -13.68
C ILE A 154 -6.11 -23.40 -14.84
N GLN A 155 -6.30 -22.56 -15.86
CA GLN A 155 -5.32 -22.39 -16.93
C GLN A 155 -4.07 -21.68 -16.39
N ARG A 156 -2.90 -21.98 -16.95
CA ARG A 156 -1.60 -21.51 -16.46
C ARG A 156 -0.82 -20.88 -17.59
N LEU A 157 -0.39 -19.65 -17.42
CA LEU A 157 0.47 -18.95 -18.36
C LEU A 157 1.64 -18.27 -17.62
N THR A 158 2.77 -18.16 -18.30
CA THR A 158 3.94 -17.51 -17.74
C THR A 158 4.05 -16.07 -18.21
N LEU A 159 4.55 -15.20 -17.32
CA LEU A 159 4.97 -13.84 -17.59
C LEU A 159 6.17 -13.51 -16.72
N GLU A 160 7.32 -13.30 -17.36
CA GLU A 160 8.59 -12.97 -16.70
C GLU A 160 8.75 -11.46 -16.51
N ALA A 161 9.72 -11.07 -15.67
CA ALA A 161 10.04 -9.66 -15.39
C ALA A 161 10.48 -8.88 -16.65
N ASP A 162 11.14 -9.55 -17.59
CA ASP A 162 11.57 -8.97 -18.89
C ASP A 162 10.44 -8.89 -19.92
N GLY A 163 9.24 -9.32 -19.56
CA GLY A 163 8.09 -9.34 -20.43
C GLY A 163 7.99 -10.57 -21.36
N SER A 164 8.88 -11.54 -21.23
CA SER A 164 8.78 -12.82 -21.94
C SER A 164 7.75 -13.74 -21.28
N GLY A 165 7.41 -14.85 -21.94
CA GLY A 165 6.51 -15.87 -21.41
C GLY A 165 5.35 -16.24 -22.33
N SER A 166 4.67 -17.34 -22.00
CA SER A 166 3.60 -17.92 -22.85
C SER A 166 2.40 -16.96 -23.01
N LEU A 167 2.11 -16.11 -22.03
CA LEU A 167 1.07 -15.09 -22.14
C LEU A 167 1.37 -14.10 -23.28
N MET A 168 2.60 -13.60 -23.34
CA MET A 168 2.98 -12.59 -24.34
C MET A 168 3.14 -13.22 -25.73
N THR A 169 3.60 -14.48 -25.82
CA THR A 169 3.59 -15.25 -27.08
C THR A 169 2.18 -15.36 -27.62
N LEU A 170 1.21 -15.80 -26.81
CA LEU A 170 -0.19 -15.89 -27.21
C LEU A 170 -0.77 -14.52 -27.60
N ALA A 171 -0.43 -13.47 -26.87
CA ALA A 171 -0.91 -12.12 -27.16
C ALA A 171 -0.34 -11.57 -28.48
N SER A 172 0.92 -11.92 -28.85
CA SER A 172 1.55 -11.45 -30.09
C SER A 172 0.83 -11.93 -31.35
N GLU A 173 0.14 -13.06 -31.27
CA GLU A 173 -0.67 -13.63 -32.36
C GLU A 173 -2.05 -12.96 -32.51
N GLN A 174 -2.41 -12.07 -31.58
CA GLN A 174 -3.74 -11.45 -31.54
C GLN A 174 -3.77 -10.08 -32.22
N ALA A 175 -4.95 -9.71 -32.72
CA ALA A 175 -5.17 -8.38 -33.30
C ALA A 175 -5.21 -7.29 -32.20
N GLU A 176 -4.78 -6.08 -32.56
CA GLU A 176 -4.71 -4.88 -31.67
C GLU A 176 -6.07 -4.23 -31.38
N ARG A 177 -7.16 -4.93 -31.67
CA ARG A 177 -8.52 -4.42 -31.48
C ARG A 177 -9.32 -5.38 -30.62
N HIS A 178 -9.84 -4.86 -29.52
CA HIS A 178 -10.76 -5.56 -28.66
C HIS A 178 -11.76 -4.57 -28.08
N ARG A 179 -13.05 -4.86 -28.19
CA ARG A 179 -14.10 -4.01 -27.62
C ARG A 179 -14.04 -4.09 -26.10
N VAL A 180 -14.09 -2.93 -25.42
CA VAL A 180 -14.25 -2.90 -23.96
C VAL A 180 -15.56 -3.56 -23.59
N GLN A 181 -15.50 -4.60 -22.76
CA GLN A 181 -16.70 -5.33 -22.34
C GLN A 181 -17.56 -4.43 -21.44
N PRO A 182 -18.88 -4.36 -21.71
CA PRO A 182 -19.78 -3.58 -20.88
C PRO A 182 -19.81 -4.11 -19.46
N ARG A 183 -19.65 -3.20 -18.47
CA ARG A 183 -19.79 -3.52 -17.04
C ARG A 183 -20.67 -2.49 -16.36
N ARG A 184 -21.36 -2.93 -15.30
CA ARG A 184 -22.08 -2.03 -14.40
C ARG A 184 -21.10 -1.44 -13.39
N GLY A 185 -21.42 -0.28 -12.80
CA GLY A 185 -20.57 0.32 -11.80
C GLY A 185 -20.37 -0.56 -10.56
N ASP A 186 -21.37 -1.36 -10.21
CA ASP A 186 -21.37 -2.27 -9.05
C ASP A 186 -20.77 -3.67 -9.36
N ASP A 187 -20.34 -3.93 -10.61
CA ASP A 187 -19.58 -5.13 -10.93
C ASP A 187 -18.17 -5.06 -10.34
N VAL A 188 -17.69 -6.18 -9.80
CA VAL A 188 -16.34 -6.28 -9.23
C VAL A 188 -15.31 -6.22 -10.35
N ALA A 189 -14.28 -5.39 -10.17
CA ALA A 189 -13.16 -5.21 -11.10
C ALA A 189 -11.84 -5.75 -10.53
N LEU A 190 -11.71 -5.74 -9.20
CA LEU A 190 -10.48 -6.08 -8.50
C LEU A 190 -10.82 -6.74 -7.16
N ILE A 191 -10.08 -7.80 -6.82
CA ILE A 191 -10.07 -8.38 -5.48
C ILE A 191 -8.67 -8.23 -4.93
N LEU A 192 -8.55 -7.58 -3.76
CA LEU A 192 -7.30 -7.46 -3.03
C LEU A 192 -7.42 -8.20 -1.70
N TYR A 193 -6.53 -9.16 -1.47
CA TYR A 193 -6.49 -9.85 -0.19
C TYR A 193 -5.77 -9.02 0.86
N THR A 194 -6.39 -8.94 2.04
CA THR A 194 -5.80 -8.31 3.24
C THR A 194 -5.49 -9.36 4.28
N SER A 195 -4.39 -9.20 4.99
CA SER A 195 -4.10 -10.00 6.17
C SER A 195 -5.14 -9.65 7.25
N GLY A 196 -6.14 -10.49 7.39
CA GLY A 196 -7.16 -10.33 8.41
C GLY A 196 -6.57 -10.39 9.82
N THR A 197 -7.16 -9.66 10.73
CA THR A 197 -6.76 -9.63 12.16
C THR A 197 -7.13 -10.90 12.92
N THR A 198 -7.93 -11.76 12.33
CA THR A 198 -8.61 -12.89 12.99
C THR A 198 -8.46 -14.21 12.23
N GLY A 199 -7.39 -14.43 11.50
CA GLY A 199 -7.19 -15.69 10.77
C GLY A 199 -6.89 -15.51 9.28
N SER A 200 -7.59 -16.25 8.41
CA SER A 200 -7.34 -16.29 6.97
C SER A 200 -7.50 -14.93 6.29
N PRO A 201 -6.71 -14.64 5.24
CA PRO A 201 -6.83 -13.42 4.45
C PRO A 201 -8.23 -13.24 3.87
N LYS A 202 -8.67 -11.98 3.73
CA LYS A 202 -9.99 -11.62 3.21
C LYS A 202 -9.85 -10.89 1.89
N GLY A 203 -10.58 -11.31 0.86
CA GLY A 203 -10.59 -10.66 -0.44
C GLY A 203 -11.56 -9.47 -0.48
N ALA A 204 -11.07 -8.24 -0.38
CA ALA A 204 -11.88 -7.03 -0.53
C ALA A 204 -12.28 -6.84 -2.00
N MET A 205 -13.59 -6.76 -2.27
CA MET A 205 -14.15 -6.59 -3.60
C MET A 205 -14.28 -5.12 -3.97
N LEU A 206 -13.41 -4.63 -4.85
CA LEU A 206 -13.49 -3.29 -5.41
C LEU A 206 -14.21 -3.31 -6.74
N THR A 207 -15.26 -2.50 -6.86
CA THR A 207 -16.08 -2.41 -8.07
C THR A 207 -15.50 -1.39 -9.05
N HIS A 208 -15.97 -1.40 -10.30
CA HIS A 208 -15.62 -0.38 -11.29
C HIS A 208 -15.95 1.04 -10.78
N ALA A 209 -17.07 1.21 -10.07
CA ALA A 209 -17.44 2.50 -9.48
C ALA A 209 -16.52 2.93 -8.35
N ASN A 210 -16.10 1.99 -7.46
CA ASN A 210 -15.14 2.30 -6.40
C ASN A 210 -13.82 2.81 -6.98
N LEU A 211 -13.27 2.10 -7.96
CA LEU A 211 -12.02 2.49 -8.64
C LEU A 211 -12.15 3.84 -9.34
N ALA A 212 -13.25 4.05 -10.07
CA ALA A 212 -13.49 5.27 -10.83
C ALA A 212 -13.68 6.51 -9.93
N SER A 213 -14.42 6.39 -8.81
CA SER A 213 -14.65 7.49 -7.88
C SER A 213 -13.36 7.94 -7.21
N ASN A 214 -12.57 6.99 -6.71
CA ASN A 214 -11.30 7.29 -6.06
C ASN A 214 -10.28 7.89 -7.03
N ALA A 215 -10.14 7.32 -8.24
CA ALA A 215 -9.26 7.86 -9.28
C ALA A 215 -9.58 9.32 -9.60
N ARG A 216 -10.86 9.67 -9.80
CA ARG A 216 -11.28 11.06 -10.07
C ARG A 216 -11.01 11.99 -8.90
N ALA A 217 -11.36 11.56 -7.68
CA ALA A 217 -11.16 12.38 -6.49
C ALA A 217 -9.67 12.70 -6.29
N LEU A 218 -8.79 11.71 -6.42
CA LEU A 218 -7.35 11.88 -6.23
C LEU A 218 -6.69 12.69 -7.36
N THR A 219 -7.06 12.44 -8.61
CA THR A 219 -6.52 13.21 -9.74
C THR A 219 -6.82 14.69 -9.59
N ARG A 220 -8.03 15.05 -9.11
CA ARG A 220 -8.40 16.44 -8.81
C ARG A 220 -7.69 16.98 -7.59
N LEU A 221 -7.77 16.25 -6.45
CA LEU A 221 -7.23 16.70 -5.18
C LEU A 221 -5.72 16.93 -5.22
N TRP A 222 -4.99 16.05 -5.93
CA TRP A 222 -3.55 16.16 -6.09
C TRP A 222 -3.13 16.92 -7.35
N GLU A 223 -4.10 17.52 -8.04
CA GLU A 223 -3.90 18.36 -9.22
C GLU A 223 -3.05 17.68 -10.30
N PHE A 224 -3.29 16.38 -10.53
CA PHE A 224 -2.56 15.66 -11.58
C PHE A 224 -2.93 16.18 -12.96
N GLY A 225 -1.92 16.60 -13.72
CA GLY A 225 -2.02 17.09 -15.09
C GLY A 225 -1.14 16.32 -16.07
N SER A 226 -1.32 16.59 -17.36
CA SER A 226 -0.56 15.91 -18.44
C SER A 226 0.95 16.19 -18.42
N SER A 227 1.37 17.27 -17.76
CA SER A 227 2.80 17.61 -17.58
C SER A 227 3.48 16.85 -16.46
N ASP A 228 2.72 16.12 -15.63
CA ASP A 228 3.31 15.41 -14.51
C ASP A 228 4.13 14.19 -14.94
N VAL A 229 5.15 13.94 -14.14
CA VAL A 229 6.03 12.78 -14.27
C VAL A 229 6.15 12.10 -12.91
N LEU A 230 5.54 10.92 -12.78
CA LEU A 230 5.53 10.17 -11.53
C LEU A 230 6.73 9.22 -11.44
N ILE A 231 7.50 9.27 -10.36
CA ILE A 231 8.39 8.16 -9.98
C ILE A 231 7.55 7.08 -9.33
N HIS A 232 7.35 5.97 -10.04
CA HIS A 232 6.52 4.86 -9.62
C HIS A 232 7.38 3.68 -9.17
N ALA A 233 7.76 3.64 -7.88
CA ALA A 233 8.53 2.55 -7.26
C ALA A 233 7.67 1.55 -6.47
N LEU A 234 6.37 1.84 -6.29
CA LEU A 234 5.44 1.03 -5.50
C LEU A 234 5.08 -0.29 -6.20
N PRO A 235 4.82 -1.38 -5.46
CA PRO A 235 4.44 -2.67 -6.06
C PRO A 235 3.04 -2.63 -6.71
N LEU A 236 2.86 -3.40 -7.80
CA LEU A 236 1.58 -3.51 -8.51
C LEU A 236 0.62 -4.55 -7.91
N PHE A 237 1.01 -5.30 -6.91
CA PHE A 237 0.10 -6.20 -6.18
C PHE A 237 -0.61 -5.51 -5.01
N HIS A 238 -0.37 -4.23 -4.77
CA HIS A 238 -0.98 -3.45 -3.69
C HIS A 238 -1.75 -2.24 -4.23
N ALA A 239 -2.84 -1.86 -3.55
CA ALA A 239 -3.70 -0.75 -3.96
C ALA A 239 -2.93 0.55 -4.20
N HIS A 240 -1.91 0.87 -3.39
CA HIS A 240 -1.12 2.08 -3.50
C HIS A 240 -0.43 2.22 -4.87
N GLY A 241 0.24 1.16 -5.34
CA GLY A 241 0.89 1.17 -6.66
C GLY A 241 -0.09 0.95 -7.79
N LEU A 242 -0.90 -0.13 -7.72
CA LEU A 242 -1.75 -0.54 -8.83
C LEU A 242 -2.92 0.41 -9.10
N VAL A 243 -3.60 0.85 -8.03
CA VAL A 243 -4.83 1.66 -8.17
C VAL A 243 -4.51 3.14 -8.01
N ILE A 244 -3.90 3.55 -6.90
CA ILE A 244 -3.77 4.96 -6.56
C ILE A 244 -2.77 5.65 -7.51
N ALA A 245 -1.53 5.20 -7.53
CA ALA A 245 -0.47 5.80 -8.35
C ALA A 245 -0.74 5.67 -9.85
N THR A 246 -1.05 4.45 -10.30
CA THR A 246 -1.27 4.17 -11.73
C THR A 246 -2.52 4.87 -12.28
N HIS A 247 -3.64 4.90 -11.54
CA HIS A 247 -4.86 5.52 -12.04
C HIS A 247 -4.76 7.04 -12.13
N CYS A 248 -4.01 7.69 -11.22
CA CYS A 248 -3.73 9.12 -11.36
C CYS A 248 -3.03 9.42 -12.67
N VAL A 249 -2.01 8.64 -13.04
CA VAL A 249 -1.30 8.79 -14.32
C VAL A 249 -2.23 8.53 -15.50
N LEU A 250 -2.94 7.40 -15.50
CA LEU A 250 -3.83 7.02 -16.61
C LEU A 250 -4.97 8.02 -16.83
N LEU A 251 -5.48 8.65 -15.77
CA LEU A 251 -6.62 9.56 -15.86
C LEU A 251 -6.21 10.99 -16.20
N SER A 252 -5.02 11.43 -15.80
CA SER A 252 -4.51 12.77 -16.11
C SER A 252 -3.86 12.88 -17.50
N GLY A 253 -3.47 11.75 -18.10
CA GLY A 253 -2.66 11.73 -19.33
C GLY A 253 -1.19 12.07 -19.08
N SER A 254 -0.73 11.97 -17.83
CA SER A 254 0.66 12.16 -17.42
C SER A 254 1.53 10.93 -17.76
N ARG A 255 2.79 10.99 -17.40
CA ARG A 255 3.72 9.87 -17.61
C ARG A 255 4.35 9.39 -16.31
N MET A 256 4.99 8.20 -16.32
CA MET A 256 5.71 7.70 -15.15
C MET A 256 7.04 7.06 -15.52
N HIS A 257 8.00 7.18 -14.62
CA HIS A 257 9.17 6.30 -14.56
C HIS A 257 8.76 5.04 -13.77
N LEU A 258 8.60 3.92 -14.46
CA LEU A 258 8.19 2.65 -13.85
C LEU A 258 9.44 1.89 -13.38
N LEU A 259 9.69 1.91 -12.07
CA LEU A 259 10.79 1.18 -11.46
C LEU A 259 10.30 -0.20 -11.00
N PRO A 260 11.08 -1.28 -11.19
CA PRO A 260 10.68 -2.62 -10.73
C PRO A 260 10.53 -2.67 -9.20
N ARG A 261 11.33 -1.90 -8.46
CA ARG A 261 11.27 -1.74 -7.00
C ARG A 261 11.85 -0.38 -6.61
N PHE A 262 11.72 -0.04 -5.32
CA PHE A 262 12.40 1.13 -4.78
C PHE A 262 13.93 0.88 -4.70
N ASP A 263 14.68 1.85 -5.20
CA ASP A 263 16.12 1.95 -5.10
C ASP A 263 16.48 3.43 -4.95
N ALA A 264 17.18 3.79 -3.89
CA ALA A 264 17.40 5.20 -3.53
C ALA A 264 18.27 5.91 -4.57
N ASP A 265 19.31 5.24 -5.08
CA ASP A 265 20.22 5.81 -6.10
C ASP A 265 19.43 6.12 -7.39
N THR A 266 18.63 5.16 -7.87
CA THR A 266 17.78 5.33 -9.05
C THR A 266 16.75 6.45 -8.84
N VAL A 267 16.11 6.50 -7.68
CA VAL A 267 15.10 7.53 -7.38
C VAL A 267 15.75 8.91 -7.37
N VAL A 268 16.88 9.10 -6.66
CA VAL A 268 17.55 10.40 -6.57
C VAL A 268 18.03 10.86 -7.95
N HIS A 269 18.53 9.94 -8.79
CA HIS A 269 18.90 10.25 -10.18
C HIS A 269 17.72 10.74 -11.02
N LEU A 270 16.50 10.25 -10.78
CA LEU A 270 15.29 10.61 -11.53
C LEU A 270 14.57 11.85 -10.99
N LEU A 271 14.86 12.33 -9.78
CA LEU A 271 14.19 13.50 -9.19
C LEU A 271 14.21 14.74 -10.10
N PRO A 272 15.32 15.08 -10.79
CA PRO A 272 15.35 16.25 -11.67
C PRO A 272 14.43 16.16 -12.90
N GLU A 273 14.02 14.96 -13.30
CA GLU A 273 13.15 14.69 -14.46
C GLU A 273 11.69 14.44 -14.05
N ALA A 274 11.39 14.42 -12.74
CA ALA A 274 10.11 14.08 -12.18
C ALA A 274 9.43 15.29 -11.52
N THR A 275 8.11 15.16 -11.31
CA THR A 275 7.30 16.18 -10.62
C THR A 275 6.59 15.60 -9.40
N VAL A 276 6.33 14.29 -9.39
CA VAL A 276 5.60 13.60 -8.32
C VAL A 276 6.31 12.33 -7.91
N MET A 277 6.35 12.07 -6.62
CA MET A 277 6.74 10.79 -6.07
C MET A 277 5.71 10.32 -5.04
N MET A 278 5.29 9.05 -5.15
CA MET A 278 4.49 8.38 -4.14
C MET A 278 5.29 7.26 -3.49
N GLY A 279 5.28 7.23 -2.16
CA GLY A 279 6.07 6.26 -1.41
C GLY A 279 5.41 5.83 -0.10
N VAL A 280 6.07 4.91 0.56
CA VAL A 280 5.83 4.56 1.96
C VAL A 280 6.87 5.26 2.84
N PRO A 281 6.65 5.41 4.16
CA PRO A 281 7.59 6.13 5.04
C PRO A 281 9.04 5.67 4.93
N THR A 282 9.26 4.36 4.80
CA THR A 282 10.61 3.79 4.67
C THR A 282 11.35 4.22 3.39
N TYR A 283 10.63 4.65 2.34
CA TYR A 283 11.30 5.22 1.16
C TYR A 283 11.91 6.57 1.51
N TYR A 284 11.20 7.41 2.24
CA TYR A 284 11.67 8.72 2.68
C TYR A 284 12.83 8.62 3.67
N SER A 285 12.76 7.69 4.63
CA SER A 285 13.89 7.44 5.55
C SER A 285 15.16 7.04 4.80
N ARG A 286 15.05 6.15 3.79
CA ARG A 286 16.18 5.74 2.97
C ARG A 286 16.71 6.85 2.05
N LEU A 287 15.81 7.71 1.52
CA LEU A 287 16.23 8.87 0.74
C LEU A 287 17.00 9.87 1.59
N LEU A 288 16.62 10.08 2.85
CA LEU A 288 17.30 10.95 3.80
C LEU A 288 18.74 10.51 4.11
N GLU A 289 19.07 9.26 3.91
CA GLU A 289 20.45 8.74 4.06
C GLU A 289 21.27 8.85 2.76
N HIS A 290 20.63 9.26 1.64
CA HIS A 290 21.35 9.39 0.37
C HIS A 290 22.09 10.73 0.29
N PRO A 291 23.43 10.74 0.00
CA PRO A 291 24.25 11.96 0.06
C PRO A 291 23.85 13.04 -0.95
N ASP A 292 23.27 12.65 -2.09
CA ASP A 292 22.90 13.58 -3.17
C ASP A 292 21.46 14.10 -3.03
N LEU A 293 20.69 13.67 -2.03
CA LEU A 293 19.37 14.25 -1.78
C LEU A 293 19.53 15.70 -1.28
N SER A 294 18.96 16.64 -2.01
CA SER A 294 19.08 18.07 -1.72
C SER A 294 17.92 18.88 -2.28
N ALA A 295 17.80 20.13 -1.87
CA ALA A 295 16.83 21.07 -2.46
C ALA A 295 17.08 21.27 -3.97
N ALA A 296 18.32 21.23 -4.42
CA ALA A 296 18.66 21.32 -5.84
C ALA A 296 18.18 20.09 -6.63
N ALA A 297 18.41 18.89 -6.10
CA ALA A 297 17.95 17.63 -6.73
C ALA A 297 16.43 17.54 -6.82
N THR A 298 15.70 18.13 -5.86
CA THR A 298 14.24 18.10 -5.81
C THR A 298 13.55 19.34 -6.40
N SER A 299 14.30 20.26 -7.01
CA SER A 299 13.77 21.56 -7.47
C SER A 299 12.64 21.45 -8.52
N GLY A 300 12.61 20.37 -9.32
CA GLY A 300 11.55 20.07 -10.29
C GLY A 300 10.32 19.37 -9.68
N MET A 301 10.45 18.88 -8.47
CA MET A 301 9.37 18.16 -7.79
C MET A 301 8.32 19.14 -7.25
N ARG A 302 7.04 18.77 -7.38
CA ARG A 302 5.93 19.56 -6.81
C ARG A 302 5.21 18.81 -5.68
N LEU A 303 5.31 17.46 -5.67
CA LEU A 303 4.52 16.65 -4.75
C LEU A 303 5.24 15.37 -4.32
N PHE A 304 5.38 15.21 -3.02
CA PHE A 304 5.76 13.95 -2.38
C PHE A 304 4.58 13.46 -1.54
N VAL A 305 4.14 12.22 -1.76
CA VAL A 305 2.99 11.61 -1.06
C VAL A 305 3.45 10.41 -0.25
N SER A 306 3.11 10.38 1.03
CA SER A 306 3.36 9.24 1.92
C SER A 306 2.07 8.56 2.35
N GLY A 307 2.11 7.24 2.50
CA GLY A 307 1.01 6.47 3.06
C GLY A 307 1.28 4.98 3.16
N SER A 308 0.27 4.21 3.48
CA SER A 308 0.30 2.77 3.81
C SER A 308 0.87 2.46 5.19
N ALA A 309 1.57 3.40 5.83
CA ALA A 309 2.03 3.36 7.21
C ALA A 309 2.09 4.80 7.75
N PRO A 310 2.12 5.02 9.08
CA PRO A 310 2.34 6.33 9.67
C PRO A 310 3.72 6.89 9.29
N LEU A 311 3.77 8.19 8.95
CA LEU A 311 5.02 8.91 8.74
C LEU A 311 5.43 9.57 10.07
N SER A 312 6.65 9.32 10.56
CA SER A 312 7.10 10.00 11.77
C SER A 312 7.31 11.49 11.50
N GLU A 313 6.97 12.33 12.48
CA GLU A 313 7.18 13.77 12.38
C GLU A 313 8.67 14.12 12.20
N ALA A 314 9.56 13.36 12.83
CA ALA A 314 11.00 13.54 12.69
C ALA A 314 11.44 13.35 11.23
N THR A 315 11.00 12.27 10.56
CA THR A 315 11.26 12.03 9.13
C THR A 315 10.70 13.17 8.27
N ALA A 316 9.47 13.60 8.54
CA ALA A 316 8.82 14.67 7.77
C ALA A 316 9.57 16.01 7.93
N ARG A 317 9.96 16.39 9.15
CA ARG A 317 10.72 17.64 9.45
C ARG A 317 12.11 17.60 8.82
N ARG A 318 12.83 16.47 8.96
CA ARG A 318 14.16 16.29 8.36
C ARG A 318 14.11 16.38 6.84
N PHE A 319 13.09 15.75 6.22
CA PHE A 319 12.89 15.82 4.78
C PHE A 319 12.61 17.25 4.30
N HIS A 320 11.76 17.99 5.04
CA HIS A 320 11.49 19.38 4.74
C HIS A 320 12.74 20.26 4.88
N ALA A 321 13.50 20.10 5.94
CA ALA A 321 14.73 20.86 6.17
C ALA A 321 15.77 20.66 5.05
N LEU A 322 15.87 19.43 4.51
CA LEU A 322 16.86 19.09 3.49
C LEU A 322 16.41 19.48 2.07
N THR A 323 15.13 19.35 1.76
CA THR A 323 14.60 19.48 0.39
C THR A 323 13.73 20.70 0.17
N GLY A 324 13.22 21.34 1.23
CA GLY A 324 12.22 22.40 1.17
C GLY A 324 10.79 21.89 0.93
N HIS A 325 10.59 20.57 0.71
CA HIS A 325 9.27 19.98 0.43
C HIS A 325 8.63 19.41 1.68
N THR A 326 7.34 19.70 1.87
CA THR A 326 6.52 19.03 2.89
C THR A 326 5.86 17.80 2.28
N ILE A 327 6.13 16.62 2.84
CA ILE A 327 5.50 15.37 2.43
C ILE A 327 4.00 15.46 2.73
N LEU A 328 3.18 15.10 1.76
CA LEU A 328 1.74 15.03 1.89
C LEU A 328 1.35 13.67 2.45
N GLU A 329 0.87 13.66 3.69
CA GLU A 329 0.33 12.45 4.30
C GLU A 329 -1.12 12.22 3.89
N ARG A 330 -1.48 10.96 3.69
CA ARG A 330 -2.82 10.51 3.39
C ARG A 330 -3.12 9.19 4.07
N TYR A 331 -4.39 8.90 4.30
CA TYR A 331 -4.86 7.67 4.90
C TYR A 331 -5.79 6.92 3.95
N GLY A 332 -5.69 5.61 4.01
CA GLY A 332 -6.52 4.69 3.28
C GLY A 332 -6.27 3.24 3.67
N MET A 333 -7.11 2.39 3.16
CA MET A 333 -7.06 0.95 3.38
C MET A 333 -7.51 0.21 2.13
N THR A 334 -7.23 -1.07 2.05
CA THR A 334 -7.61 -1.88 0.88
C THR A 334 -9.11 -1.82 0.58
N GLU A 335 -9.91 -1.78 1.62
CA GLU A 335 -11.38 -1.80 1.57
C GLU A 335 -12.01 -0.48 1.06
N ALA A 336 -11.23 0.61 0.99
CA ALA A 336 -11.76 1.91 0.58
C ALA A 336 -10.77 2.74 -0.26
N THR A 337 -9.61 2.15 -0.61
CA THR A 337 -8.49 2.85 -1.25
C THR A 337 -8.06 4.09 -0.45
N ILE A 338 -8.22 5.32 -0.92
CA ILE A 338 -7.94 6.53 -0.13
C ILE A 338 -9.23 7.07 0.48
N ILE A 339 -9.14 7.46 1.74
CA ILE A 339 -10.22 7.96 2.58
C ILE A 339 -10.03 9.44 2.88
N SER A 340 -8.81 9.84 3.27
CA SER A 340 -8.45 11.21 3.56
C SER A 340 -7.05 11.55 3.05
N SER A 341 -6.79 12.84 2.85
CA SER A 341 -5.51 13.35 2.40
C SER A 341 -5.32 14.79 2.86
N ASN A 342 -4.09 15.14 3.24
CA ASN A 342 -3.72 16.54 3.32
C ASN A 342 -3.89 17.22 1.94
N PRO A 343 -4.19 18.51 1.88
CA PRO A 343 -4.38 19.22 0.63
C PRO A 343 -3.05 19.50 -0.09
N VAL A 344 -3.09 19.63 -1.41
CA VAL A 344 -1.94 20.11 -2.20
C VAL A 344 -1.74 21.61 -1.97
N VAL A 345 -2.83 22.37 -1.99
CA VAL A 345 -2.87 23.80 -1.71
C VAL A 345 -3.54 24.02 -0.36
N GLY A 346 -2.86 24.72 0.55
CA GLY A 346 -3.33 24.97 1.91
C GLY A 346 -2.45 24.33 2.97
N GLU A 347 -2.99 24.20 4.16
CA GLU A 347 -2.24 23.71 5.33
C GLU A 347 -2.09 22.18 5.30
N ARG A 348 -0.85 21.72 5.30
CA ARG A 348 -0.50 20.29 5.54
C ARG A 348 -0.11 20.13 7.00
N ARG A 349 -0.97 19.46 7.78
CA ARG A 349 -0.76 19.26 9.22
C ARG A 349 0.04 18.00 9.46
N LEU A 350 1.22 18.14 10.06
CA LEU A 350 2.03 17.00 10.50
C LEU A 350 1.27 16.18 11.55
N GLY A 351 1.35 14.86 11.44
CA GLY A 351 0.63 13.95 12.32
C GLY A 351 -0.86 13.83 12.04
N SER A 352 -1.38 14.60 11.05
CA SER A 352 -2.72 14.43 10.52
C SER A 352 -2.69 13.80 9.13
N VAL A 353 -3.64 12.92 8.85
CA VAL A 353 -3.84 12.33 7.52
C VAL A 353 -4.80 13.15 6.65
N GLY A 354 -5.09 14.39 7.06
CA GLY A 354 -5.82 15.39 6.29
C GLY A 354 -7.34 15.28 6.36
N LEU A 355 -7.96 15.87 5.37
CA LEU A 355 -9.42 15.99 5.22
C LEU A 355 -10.00 14.81 4.43
N PRO A 356 -11.30 14.47 4.59
CA PRO A 356 -11.95 13.47 3.75
C PRO A 356 -11.87 13.88 2.28
N ILE A 357 -11.57 12.91 1.40
CA ILE A 357 -11.57 13.17 -0.03
C ILE A 357 -13.00 13.31 -0.57
N GLU A 358 -13.16 13.88 -1.78
CA GLU A 358 -14.45 14.07 -2.43
C GLU A 358 -15.32 12.79 -2.40
N GLY A 359 -16.53 12.93 -1.87
CA GLY A 359 -17.52 11.85 -1.78
C GLY A 359 -17.36 10.92 -0.58
N VAL A 360 -16.36 11.10 0.26
CA VAL A 360 -16.17 10.33 1.50
C VAL A 360 -16.67 11.14 2.69
N SER A 361 -17.47 10.49 3.53
CA SER A 361 -17.90 11.00 4.83
C SER A 361 -17.19 10.22 5.93
N LEU A 362 -16.78 10.93 6.98
CA LEU A 362 -16.13 10.37 8.17
C LEU A 362 -16.98 10.63 9.41
N ARG A 363 -16.96 9.72 10.36
CA ARG A 363 -17.43 9.97 11.73
C ARG A 363 -16.58 9.20 12.73
N ILE A 364 -16.47 9.76 13.92
CA ILE A 364 -15.87 9.10 15.09
C ILE A 364 -17.01 8.68 16.00
N THR A 365 -16.98 7.43 16.48
CA THR A 365 -18.06 6.88 17.30
C THR A 365 -17.52 6.22 18.56
N ASP A 366 -18.40 6.04 19.55
CA ASP A 366 -18.17 5.15 20.68
C ASP A 366 -18.36 3.65 20.31
N ASP A 367 -18.30 2.76 21.32
CA ASP A 367 -18.48 1.31 21.16
C ASP A 367 -19.92 0.91 20.75
N HIS A 368 -20.88 1.84 20.82
CA HIS A 368 -22.29 1.66 20.46
C HIS A 368 -22.63 2.30 19.10
N ASP A 369 -21.62 2.65 18.29
CA ASP A 369 -21.77 3.37 17.02
C ASP A 369 -22.38 4.79 17.16
N THR A 370 -22.42 5.37 18.37
CA THR A 370 -22.93 6.72 18.61
C THR A 370 -21.87 7.75 18.23
N PRO A 371 -22.18 8.75 17.37
CA PRO A 371 -21.20 9.78 17.01
C PRO A 371 -20.71 10.58 18.21
N LEU A 372 -19.39 10.79 18.27
CA LEU A 372 -18.72 11.62 19.27
C LEU A 372 -18.54 13.05 18.77
N ALA A 373 -18.42 14.00 19.69
CA ALA A 373 -18.10 15.38 19.37
C ALA A 373 -16.65 15.51 18.84
N SER A 374 -16.38 16.59 18.09
CA SER A 374 -15.05 16.93 17.57
C SER A 374 -13.99 16.91 18.67
N GLY A 375 -12.78 16.46 18.32
CA GLY A 375 -11.65 16.33 19.23
C GLY A 375 -11.61 15.04 20.05
N ASN A 376 -12.71 14.33 20.18
CA ASN A 376 -12.75 13.06 20.92
C ASN A 376 -12.15 11.91 20.09
N VAL A 377 -11.46 11.01 20.79
CA VAL A 377 -10.93 9.77 20.21
C VAL A 377 -11.98 8.67 20.27
N GLY A 378 -12.17 7.96 19.16
CA GLY A 378 -13.11 6.85 19.07
C GLY A 378 -12.90 6.03 17.79
N HIS A 379 -13.87 5.17 17.47
CA HIS A 379 -13.83 4.33 16.29
C HIS A 379 -14.10 5.13 15.02
N LEU A 380 -13.20 5.04 14.06
CA LEU A 380 -13.38 5.66 12.76
C LEU A 380 -14.33 4.84 11.89
N GLN A 381 -15.38 5.47 11.43
CA GLN A 381 -16.30 4.93 10.45
C GLN A 381 -16.36 5.80 9.20
N ILE A 382 -16.52 5.15 8.05
CA ILE A 382 -16.50 5.82 6.76
C ILE A 382 -17.71 5.43 5.92
N LYS A 383 -18.11 6.35 5.04
CA LYS A 383 -19.17 6.11 4.05
C LYS A 383 -18.82 6.85 2.76
N GLY A 384 -19.00 6.19 1.62
CA GLY A 384 -18.74 6.84 0.34
C GLY A 384 -18.61 5.86 -0.83
N PRO A 385 -18.53 6.38 -2.07
CA PRO A 385 -18.51 5.57 -3.28
C PRO A 385 -17.21 4.77 -3.47
N ALA A 386 -16.15 5.07 -2.71
CA ALA A 386 -14.89 4.34 -2.74
C ALA A 386 -14.88 3.10 -1.86
N VAL A 387 -15.84 2.97 -0.91
CA VAL A 387 -15.92 1.82 0.01
C VAL A 387 -16.29 0.56 -0.76
N MET A 388 -15.56 -0.51 -0.50
CA MET A 388 -15.72 -1.81 -1.15
C MET A 388 -17.15 -2.35 -1.13
N LYS A 389 -17.46 -3.23 -2.06
CA LYS A 389 -18.75 -3.95 -2.09
C LYS A 389 -18.90 -4.93 -0.91
N GLY A 390 -17.82 -5.42 -0.36
CA GLY A 390 -17.75 -6.39 0.72
C GLY A 390 -16.61 -7.37 0.51
N TYR A 391 -16.53 -8.39 1.36
CA TYR A 391 -15.53 -9.44 1.26
C TYR A 391 -16.02 -10.60 0.37
N TRP A 392 -15.13 -11.07 -0.49
CA TRP A 392 -15.39 -12.18 -1.42
C TRP A 392 -15.81 -13.43 -0.65
N ARG A 393 -16.97 -14.01 -1.03
CA ARG A 393 -17.56 -15.21 -0.39
C ARG A 393 -17.76 -15.15 1.13
N GLN A 394 -17.66 -13.95 1.75
CA GLN A 394 -17.82 -13.78 3.19
C GLN A 394 -18.96 -12.78 3.53
N PRO A 395 -20.23 -13.09 3.21
CA PRO A 395 -21.34 -12.17 3.41
C PRO A 395 -21.63 -11.88 4.88
N GLN A 396 -21.39 -12.84 5.78
CA GLN A 396 -21.55 -12.63 7.22
C GLN A 396 -20.52 -11.64 7.75
N LYS A 397 -19.24 -11.82 7.38
CA LYS A 397 -18.17 -10.91 7.75
C LYS A 397 -18.40 -9.51 7.17
N THR A 398 -18.86 -9.41 5.93
CA THR A 398 -19.24 -8.14 5.33
C THR A 398 -20.29 -7.42 6.17
N ARG A 399 -21.36 -8.11 6.58
CA ARG A 399 -22.41 -7.51 7.43
C ARG A 399 -21.89 -7.03 8.79
N GLN A 400 -20.91 -7.71 9.38
CA GLN A 400 -20.30 -7.31 10.66
C GLN A 400 -19.50 -6.02 10.56
N GLU A 401 -18.88 -5.75 9.39
CA GLU A 401 -18.08 -4.53 9.20
C GLU A 401 -18.92 -3.30 8.80
N PHE A 402 -20.19 -3.48 8.47
CA PHE A 402 -21.08 -2.36 8.17
C PHE A 402 -22.10 -2.16 9.28
N THR A 403 -22.39 -0.89 9.59
CA THR A 403 -23.49 -0.52 10.48
C THR A 403 -24.83 -0.65 9.74
N PRO A 404 -25.97 -0.71 10.47
CA PRO A 404 -27.30 -0.75 9.83
C PRO A 404 -27.59 0.45 8.92
N ASP A 405 -27.01 1.62 9.21
CA ASP A 405 -27.13 2.85 8.43
C ASP A 405 -26.07 2.98 7.32
N GLY A 406 -25.28 1.91 7.07
CA GLY A 406 -24.41 1.74 5.92
C GLY A 406 -23.03 2.40 6.06
N TRP A 407 -22.54 2.64 7.27
CA TRP A 407 -21.16 3.04 7.50
C TRP A 407 -20.27 1.81 7.62
N PHE A 408 -19.07 1.89 7.06
CA PHE A 408 -18.05 0.87 7.18
C PHE A 408 -17.16 1.15 8.40
N ARG A 409 -17.00 0.15 9.27
CA ARG A 409 -16.11 0.19 10.43
C ARG A 409 -14.68 -0.12 9.97
N THR A 410 -13.80 0.86 10.04
CA THR A 410 -12.41 0.71 9.53
C THR A 410 -11.55 -0.20 10.41
N GLY A 411 -11.93 -0.37 11.68
CA GLY A 411 -11.12 -1.00 12.71
C GLY A 411 -9.94 -0.14 13.15
N ASP A 412 -9.91 1.13 12.74
CA ASP A 412 -8.96 2.14 13.22
C ASP A 412 -9.66 3.09 14.21
N ASN A 413 -8.89 3.59 15.17
CA ASN A 413 -9.29 4.67 16.05
C ASN A 413 -8.68 5.98 15.57
N GLY A 414 -9.43 7.05 15.69
CA GLY A 414 -9.01 8.38 15.27
C GLY A 414 -9.75 9.48 16.00
N ARG A 415 -9.40 10.70 15.70
CA ARG A 415 -10.13 11.91 16.09
C ARG A 415 -10.22 12.87 14.89
N ILE A 416 -11.29 13.63 14.84
CA ILE A 416 -11.48 14.71 13.87
C ILE A 416 -11.49 16.01 14.66
N ASP A 417 -10.63 16.96 14.29
CA ASP A 417 -10.58 18.27 14.94
C ASP A 417 -11.70 19.21 14.46
N GLU A 418 -11.73 20.44 14.99
CA GLU A 418 -12.76 21.44 14.65
C GLU A 418 -12.69 21.89 13.19
N ASP A 419 -11.51 21.80 12.55
CA ASP A 419 -11.29 22.13 11.14
C ASP A 419 -11.54 20.92 10.21
N GLY A 420 -11.88 19.74 10.76
CA GLY A 420 -12.21 18.54 10.02
C GLY A 420 -11.00 17.63 9.69
N TYR A 421 -9.79 17.96 10.18
CA TYR A 421 -8.60 17.12 9.95
C TYR A 421 -8.66 15.84 10.78
N LEU A 422 -8.45 14.71 10.10
CA LEU A 422 -8.40 13.40 10.70
C LEU A 422 -6.99 13.09 11.22
N THR A 423 -6.88 12.66 12.48
CA THR A 423 -5.69 12.04 13.05
C THR A 423 -5.98 10.58 13.35
N ILE A 424 -5.16 9.66 12.84
CA ILE A 424 -5.23 8.23 13.19
C ILE A 424 -4.42 8.00 14.46
N VAL A 425 -5.07 7.43 15.48
CA VAL A 425 -4.47 7.18 16.81
C VAL A 425 -3.93 5.74 16.89
N GLY A 426 -4.50 4.83 16.11
CA GLY A 426 -4.05 3.44 16.02
C GLY A 426 -5.14 2.48 15.61
N ARG A 427 -4.81 1.19 15.61
CA ARG A 427 -5.78 0.11 15.38
C ARG A 427 -6.56 -0.16 16.65
N SER A 428 -7.88 -0.35 16.55
CA SER A 428 -8.72 -0.72 17.70
C SER A 428 -8.22 -1.99 18.41
N LYS A 429 -7.74 -2.97 17.63
CA LYS A 429 -7.16 -4.22 18.14
C LYS A 429 -5.76 -4.09 18.77
N ASP A 430 -5.05 -3.00 18.47
CA ASP A 430 -3.72 -2.72 19.02
C ASP A 430 -3.77 -1.79 20.23
N VAL A 431 -4.97 -1.30 20.61
CA VAL A 431 -5.20 -0.57 21.85
C VAL A 431 -4.81 -1.47 23.01
N ILE A 432 -3.97 -0.97 23.89
CA ILE A 432 -3.49 -1.68 25.06
C ILE A 432 -4.39 -1.38 26.24
N ILE A 433 -4.96 -2.40 26.85
CA ILE A 433 -5.81 -2.24 28.02
C ILE A 433 -4.96 -2.46 29.26
N SER A 434 -4.40 -1.38 29.82
CA SER A 434 -3.50 -1.42 30.95
C SER A 434 -4.18 -0.89 32.20
N GLY A 435 -4.42 -1.77 33.19
CA GLY A 435 -5.08 -1.39 34.44
C GLY A 435 -6.50 -0.84 34.24
N GLY A 436 -7.21 -1.30 33.21
CA GLY A 436 -8.55 -0.83 32.87
C GLY A 436 -8.61 0.45 32.04
N TYR A 437 -7.46 1.01 31.66
CA TYR A 437 -7.36 2.22 30.82
C TYR A 437 -6.90 1.87 29.41
N ASN A 438 -7.48 2.54 28.42
CA ASN A 438 -7.04 2.43 27.04
C ASN A 438 -5.76 3.23 26.82
N VAL A 439 -4.71 2.58 26.32
CA VAL A 439 -3.48 3.21 25.86
C VAL A 439 -3.37 3.00 24.36
N TYR A 440 -3.26 4.09 23.63
CA TYR A 440 -3.11 4.08 22.18
C TYR A 440 -1.62 4.07 21.83
N PRO A 441 -1.11 2.99 21.21
CA PRO A 441 0.31 2.88 20.89
C PRO A 441 0.90 4.10 20.17
N GLY A 442 0.17 4.63 19.18
CA GLY A 442 0.63 5.77 18.38
C GLY A 442 0.89 7.05 19.19
N GLU A 443 0.20 7.25 20.33
CA GLU A 443 0.46 8.38 21.22
C GLU A 443 1.84 8.28 21.90
N VAL A 444 2.20 7.07 22.30
CA VAL A 444 3.50 6.80 22.95
C VAL A 444 4.61 6.73 21.91
N GLU A 445 4.36 6.12 20.75
CA GLU A 445 5.29 6.03 19.62
C GLU A 445 5.68 7.42 19.13
N ALA A 446 4.74 8.35 18.99
CA ALA A 446 5.03 9.72 18.56
C ALA A 446 6.01 10.45 19.49
N LEU A 447 5.92 10.20 20.80
CA LEU A 447 6.84 10.80 21.78
C LEU A 447 8.21 10.12 21.77
N LEU A 448 8.26 8.81 21.55
CA LEU A 448 9.51 8.07 21.40
C LEU A 448 10.25 8.48 20.12
N ASP A 449 9.54 8.51 18.99
CA ASP A 449 10.10 8.88 17.68
C ASP A 449 10.54 10.36 17.60
N ALA A 450 10.09 11.21 18.54
CA ALA A 450 10.55 12.59 18.67
C ALA A 450 11.88 12.73 19.44
N MET A 451 12.40 11.64 20.02
CA MET A 451 13.69 11.65 20.73
C MET A 451 14.84 11.49 19.73
N GLU A 452 15.88 12.31 19.83
CA GLU A 452 17.02 12.31 18.88
C GLU A 452 17.76 10.97 18.84
N GLU A 453 17.80 10.25 19.96
CA GLU A 453 18.44 8.95 20.08
C GLU A 453 17.61 7.77 19.54
N VAL A 454 16.34 8.00 19.19
CA VAL A 454 15.41 6.98 18.65
C VAL A 454 15.26 7.16 17.14
N SER A 455 15.57 6.13 16.39
CA SER A 455 15.32 6.09 14.94
C SER A 455 13.87 5.74 14.65
N GLU A 456 13.32 4.79 15.42
CA GLU A 456 11.96 4.28 15.24
C GLU A 456 11.50 3.53 16.48
N SER A 457 10.18 3.50 16.68
CA SER A 457 9.58 2.76 17.78
C SER A 457 8.34 1.97 17.40
N ALA A 458 8.02 0.95 18.20
CA ALA A 458 6.75 0.25 18.20
C ALA A 458 6.31 -0.01 19.63
N VAL A 459 5.07 0.31 19.95
CA VAL A 459 4.48 0.08 21.27
C VAL A 459 3.44 -1.02 21.21
N ILE A 460 3.57 -1.99 22.10
CA ILE A 460 2.72 -3.19 22.17
C ILE A 460 2.22 -3.44 23.59
N GLY A 461 1.07 -4.07 23.72
CA GLY A 461 0.58 -4.66 24.96
C GLY A 461 1.08 -6.08 25.12
N LEU A 462 1.64 -6.40 26.27
CA LEU A 462 2.05 -7.76 26.63
C LEU A 462 1.31 -8.23 27.89
N PRO A 463 0.95 -9.51 27.99
CA PRO A 463 0.23 -10.03 29.15
C PRO A 463 0.94 -9.71 30.48
N HIS A 464 0.19 -9.20 31.45
CA HIS A 464 0.71 -8.83 32.78
C HIS A 464 -0.32 -9.20 33.87
N ALA A 465 0.14 -9.79 34.96
CA ALA A 465 -0.71 -10.31 36.02
C ALA A 465 -1.61 -9.23 36.67
N ASP A 466 -1.05 -8.03 36.93
CA ASP A 466 -1.78 -6.98 37.65
C ASP A 466 -2.53 -6.01 36.72
N PHE A 467 -2.02 -5.78 35.51
CA PHE A 467 -2.55 -4.76 34.61
C PHE A 467 -3.40 -5.31 33.46
N GLY A 468 -3.53 -6.66 33.33
CA GLY A 468 -4.04 -7.30 32.13
C GLY A 468 -3.03 -7.22 31.00
N GLU A 469 -2.68 -6.02 30.55
CA GLU A 469 -1.60 -5.78 29.62
C GLU A 469 -0.62 -4.72 30.14
N ALA A 470 0.68 -4.97 29.95
CA ALA A 470 1.73 -4.00 30.20
C ALA A 470 2.11 -3.28 28.91
N VAL A 471 2.09 -1.96 28.94
CA VAL A 471 2.62 -1.13 27.85
C VAL A 471 4.12 -1.40 27.74
N THR A 472 4.57 -1.82 26.55
CA THR A 472 5.97 -2.15 26.27
C THR A 472 6.40 -1.47 24.99
N ALA A 473 7.49 -0.71 25.03
CA ALA A 473 8.10 -0.11 23.86
C ALA A 473 9.22 -1.02 23.32
N VAL A 474 9.30 -1.13 21.99
CA VAL A 474 10.45 -1.70 21.27
C VAL A 474 11.01 -0.56 20.43
N VAL A 475 12.27 -0.21 20.61
CA VAL A 475 12.89 0.96 19.99
C VAL A 475 14.16 0.56 19.22
N VAL A 476 14.38 1.24 18.10
CA VAL A 476 15.60 1.14 17.29
C VAL A 476 16.41 2.41 17.54
N ALA A 477 17.70 2.26 17.84
CA ALA A 477 18.58 3.39 18.08
C ALA A 477 18.88 4.18 16.79
N ALA A 478 18.99 5.49 16.90
CA ALA A 478 19.58 6.31 15.84
C ALA A 478 21.07 5.94 15.65
N ALA A 479 21.62 6.19 14.46
CA ALA A 479 23.00 5.83 14.14
C ALA A 479 23.99 6.44 15.14
N GLY A 480 24.75 5.59 15.83
CA GLY A 480 25.74 5.99 16.84
C GLY A 480 25.15 6.39 18.19
N ALA A 481 23.84 6.31 18.38
CA ALA A 481 23.20 6.59 19.66
C ALA A 481 23.18 5.34 20.56
N THR A 482 23.18 5.60 21.87
CA THR A 482 22.98 4.57 22.90
C THR A 482 21.67 4.87 23.63
N LEU A 483 20.80 3.89 23.72
CA LEU A 483 19.51 4.01 24.39
C LEU A 483 19.61 3.59 25.88
N ASP A 484 19.11 4.46 26.76
CA ASP A 484 18.93 4.17 28.19
C ASP A 484 17.43 4.05 28.50
N GLU A 485 16.99 2.82 28.82
CA GLU A 485 15.59 2.53 29.16
C GLU A 485 15.05 3.46 30.26
N ASP A 486 15.83 3.67 31.33
CA ASP A 486 15.37 4.47 32.46
C ASP A 486 15.31 5.96 32.14
N ALA A 487 16.22 6.46 31.31
CA ALA A 487 16.20 7.84 30.83
C ALA A 487 14.97 8.10 29.95
N ILE A 488 14.70 7.21 29.00
CA ILE A 488 13.52 7.27 28.12
C ILE A 488 12.24 7.25 28.97
N ARG A 489 12.12 6.32 29.90
CA ARG A 489 10.95 6.19 30.77
C ARG A 489 10.76 7.41 31.68
N ARG A 490 11.85 8.03 32.19
CA ARG A 490 11.75 9.28 32.95
C ARG A 490 11.17 10.41 32.10
N ARG A 491 11.69 10.62 30.88
CA ARG A 491 11.20 11.65 29.96
C ARG A 491 9.73 11.46 29.62
N LEU A 492 9.31 10.21 29.38
CA LEU A 492 7.90 9.92 29.11
C LEU A 492 6.99 10.17 30.31
N ARG A 493 7.47 9.98 31.57
CA ARG A 493 6.71 10.31 32.79
C ARG A 493 6.41 11.80 32.94
N ASP A 494 7.26 12.64 32.37
CA ASP A 494 7.09 14.10 32.46
C ASP A 494 5.95 14.61 31.57
N VAL A 495 5.55 13.80 30.55
CA VAL A 495 4.56 14.20 29.52
C VAL A 495 3.37 13.25 29.39
N LEU A 496 3.45 12.05 29.96
CA LEU A 496 2.39 11.04 29.91
C LEU A 496 1.85 10.70 31.29
N ALA A 497 0.55 10.40 31.34
CA ALA A 497 -0.06 9.77 32.52
C ALA A 497 0.64 8.43 32.83
N ALA A 498 0.81 8.11 34.11
CA ALA A 498 1.61 6.97 34.58
C ALA A 498 1.22 5.61 33.98
N TYR A 499 -0.07 5.40 33.65
CA TYR A 499 -0.58 4.17 33.05
C TYR A 499 -0.17 4.02 31.57
N LYS A 500 0.14 5.11 30.87
CA LYS A 500 0.60 5.14 29.48
C LYS A 500 2.10 4.91 29.34
N VAL A 501 2.87 5.17 30.39
CA VAL A 501 4.33 5.02 30.36
C VAL A 501 4.70 3.54 30.21
N PRO A 502 5.56 3.19 29.23
CA PRO A 502 6.01 1.82 29.06
C PRO A 502 6.64 1.24 30.34
N LYS A 503 6.25 0.01 30.69
CA LYS A 503 6.85 -0.71 31.82
C LYS A 503 8.28 -1.17 31.49
N ARG A 504 8.54 -1.46 30.21
CA ARG A 504 9.86 -1.78 29.67
C ARG A 504 10.06 -1.07 28.33
N VAL A 505 11.32 -0.75 28.05
CA VAL A 505 11.80 -0.28 26.75
C VAL A 505 12.86 -1.27 26.29
N LEU A 506 12.52 -2.01 25.22
CA LEU A 506 13.40 -3.02 24.63
C LEU A 506 14.12 -2.40 23.45
N VAL A 507 15.42 -2.63 23.34
CA VAL A 507 16.21 -2.18 22.18
C VAL A 507 16.28 -3.31 21.18
N ALA A 508 16.01 -2.99 19.90
CA ALA A 508 16.10 -3.91 18.77
C ALA A 508 16.98 -3.31 17.67
N ASP A 509 17.61 -4.16 16.88
CA ASP A 509 18.39 -3.73 15.71
C ASP A 509 17.49 -3.25 14.57
N ASP A 510 16.28 -3.86 14.41
CA ASP A 510 15.25 -3.50 13.43
C ASP A 510 13.88 -3.95 13.92
N LEU A 511 12.81 -3.39 13.34
CA LEU A 511 11.43 -3.80 13.62
C LEU A 511 10.92 -4.74 12.50
N PRO A 512 10.22 -5.84 12.82
CA PRO A 512 9.67 -6.75 11.82
C PRO A 512 8.63 -6.02 10.94
N ARG A 513 8.75 -6.18 9.61
CA ARG A 513 7.92 -5.46 8.64
C ARG A 513 7.33 -6.37 7.59
N ASN A 514 6.16 -6.00 7.12
CA ASN A 514 5.61 -6.59 5.91
C ASN A 514 6.25 -5.96 4.64
N THR A 515 5.90 -6.49 3.47
CA THR A 515 6.40 -6.03 2.17
C THR A 515 6.09 -4.56 1.84
N MET A 516 5.16 -3.95 2.58
CA MET A 516 4.82 -2.51 2.47
C MET A 516 5.53 -1.64 3.52
N GLY A 517 6.52 -2.20 4.23
CA GLY A 517 7.27 -1.48 5.26
C GLY A 517 6.51 -1.25 6.56
N LYS A 518 5.31 -1.82 6.73
CA LYS A 518 4.52 -1.66 7.95
C LYS A 518 5.00 -2.63 9.03
N VAL A 519 5.22 -2.10 10.24
CA VAL A 519 5.62 -2.89 11.41
C VAL A 519 4.57 -3.96 11.75
N ILE A 520 5.02 -5.20 11.94
CA ILE A 520 4.20 -6.36 12.30
C ILE A 520 4.18 -6.48 13.84
N LYS A 521 3.31 -5.68 14.50
CA LYS A 521 3.19 -5.71 15.98
C LYS A 521 2.79 -7.06 16.54
N ALA A 522 2.12 -7.91 15.77
CA ALA A 522 1.78 -9.28 16.18
C ALA A 522 3.05 -10.10 16.43
N GLU A 523 4.03 -10.03 15.53
CA GLU A 523 5.31 -10.71 15.65
C GLU A 523 6.09 -10.22 16.87
N LEU A 524 6.09 -8.90 17.13
CA LEU A 524 6.70 -8.35 18.35
C LEU A 524 6.00 -8.86 19.61
N ARG A 525 4.67 -8.96 19.62
CA ARG A 525 3.91 -9.53 20.75
C ARG A 525 4.25 -11.00 20.97
N ASP A 526 4.36 -11.79 19.92
CA ASP A 526 4.69 -13.20 20.00
C ASP A 526 6.12 -13.41 20.51
N ASN A 527 7.08 -12.63 20.00
CA ASN A 527 8.50 -12.72 20.41
C ASN A 527 8.72 -12.34 21.88
N HIS A 528 7.89 -11.45 22.44
CA HIS A 528 8.06 -10.96 23.81
C HIS A 528 6.94 -11.41 24.77
N ARG A 529 6.07 -12.35 24.36
CA ARG A 529 4.87 -12.76 25.08
C ARG A 529 5.12 -13.13 26.55
N THR A 530 6.29 -13.66 26.87
CA THR A 530 6.62 -14.16 28.19
C THR A 530 7.37 -13.14 29.08
N LEU A 531 7.59 -11.91 28.59
CA LEU A 531 8.40 -10.89 29.26
C LEU A 531 7.96 -10.62 30.70
N TYR A 532 6.65 -10.66 30.97
CA TYR A 532 6.06 -10.41 32.28
C TYR A 532 5.42 -11.67 32.91
N LEU A 533 5.42 -12.79 32.18
CA LEU A 533 4.88 -14.07 32.65
C LEU A 533 5.96 -14.85 33.40
N GLY A 534 6.22 -14.47 34.63
CA GLY A 534 6.85 -15.38 35.56
C GLY A 534 8.38 -15.31 35.66
N ARG A 535 8.84 -14.85 36.82
CA ARG A 535 9.64 -15.70 37.71
C ARG A 535 8.70 -16.05 38.87
N SER A 536 7.85 -17.06 38.69
CA SER A 536 7.19 -17.73 39.81
C SER A 536 8.31 -18.34 40.67
N ALA A 537 8.47 -17.77 41.85
CA ALA A 537 9.01 -18.40 43.06
C ALA A 537 9.71 -19.75 42.88
N GLU A 538 10.94 -19.77 42.38
CA GLU A 538 11.93 -20.78 42.80
C GLU A 538 12.81 -20.10 43.87
N GLY A 539 12.50 -20.38 45.13
CA GLY A 539 13.36 -19.97 46.24
C GLY A 539 12.64 -19.53 47.51
N ALA A 540 11.75 -20.41 48.00
CA ALA A 540 11.40 -20.42 49.43
C ALA A 540 11.25 -21.85 49.86
N SER A 541 12.37 -22.44 50.17
CA SER A 541 12.49 -23.62 51.06
C SER A 541 13.71 -23.44 51.92
#